data_9980aa451323cc237755c671499ac367
#
_entry.id   9980aa451323cc237755c671499ac367
#
_cell.length_a   1.000
_cell.length_b   1.000
_cell.length_c   1.000
_cell.angle_alpha   90.00
_cell.angle_beta   90.00
_cell.angle_gamma   90.00
#
_symmetry.space_group_name_H-M   'P 1'
#
loop_
_entity.id
_entity.type
_entity.pdbx_description
1 polymer ?
#
loop_
_entity_poly.entity_id
_entity_poly.type
_entity_poly.pdbx_seq_one_letter_code
_entity_poly.pdbx_strand_id
1 'polypeptide(L)'
;MNNASVFPEYRGTMEYFCLGCGKRFGIEELLYTCPECGGVFLLDNLDFEKLSQRSGEEWRELFDTRAASKNTALRGIFRFYELMAPVLEEDDIVYLGEGNTPIVEANDHLATKTGIRFAFKNDGQNPSASFKDRGMACAFAYLKALVRKNGWDEVLTVCASTGDTSAAAALYASHIGSPLKSVVLLPHGKVTPQQLSQPLGSGATVLEIPGVFDDCMKVVENLAENYRVALLNSKNSWRILGQESYAFEVAQWCDWDLKGKCVFVPVGNAGNITAVMSGFLKLHRLGIISDLPRVFGVQSHHADPVYQYYSVEDPAKREYKPVAVTPSVAQAAMIGNPVSFPRVKHFAEQFEAIGGKGSFQVLQVTEQMIMDSMIEANMNGHIACTQGGECYAGLKRAKELGLIAEDEFAILDATAHALKFSGFQDMYFSNSFPAEFGVTPDTSLANAPQLVIEESAKAELAPEAFTETAAKTIAGKLGLQSK
;
A
#
# COMPACT_ATOMS: atom_id res chain seq x y z
N MET A 1 18.05 -19.66 25.34
CA MET A 1 16.94 -19.81 24.39
C MET A 1 16.27 -18.46 24.28
N ASN A 2 16.40 -17.78 23.14
CA ASN A 2 15.66 -16.53 22.91
C ASN A 2 14.17 -16.88 22.85
N ASN A 3 13.41 -16.47 23.85
CA ASN A 3 11.97 -16.73 23.88
C ASN A 3 11.27 -15.76 22.93
N ALA A 4 11.26 -16.07 21.64
CA ALA A 4 10.66 -15.27 20.57
C ALA A 4 9.14 -15.02 20.75
N SER A 5 8.52 -15.67 21.72
CA SER A 5 7.11 -15.45 22.09
C SER A 5 6.94 -14.40 23.20
N VAL A 6 8.02 -13.92 23.79
CA VAL A 6 7.98 -12.86 24.82
C VAL A 6 8.17 -11.52 24.13
N PHE A 7 7.35 -10.54 24.52
CA PHE A 7 7.50 -9.18 24.03
C PHE A 7 8.87 -8.61 24.43
N PRO A 8 9.58 -7.90 23.52
CA PRO A 8 10.93 -7.44 23.78
C PRO A 8 11.03 -6.47 24.97
N GLU A 9 12.09 -6.64 25.76
CA GLU A 9 12.45 -5.67 26.84
C GLU A 9 13.16 -4.43 26.29
N TYR A 10 13.74 -4.52 25.07
CA TYR A 10 14.43 -3.41 24.45
C TYR A 10 13.49 -2.21 24.30
N ARG A 11 13.97 -1.06 24.75
CA ARG A 11 13.34 0.24 24.56
C ARG A 11 14.33 1.18 23.89
N GLY A 12 13.90 1.80 22.80
CA GLY A 12 14.67 2.81 22.09
C GLY A 12 14.27 4.22 22.48
N THR A 13 15.03 5.18 21.99
CA THR A 13 14.69 6.61 22.03
C THR A 13 14.35 7.07 20.63
N MET A 14 13.17 7.64 20.43
CA MET A 14 12.72 8.10 19.11
C MET A 14 12.45 9.59 19.12
N GLU A 15 12.76 10.22 17.99
CA GLU A 15 12.50 11.64 17.74
C GLU A 15 11.95 11.85 16.33
N TYR A 16 11.20 12.93 16.14
CA TYR A 16 10.92 13.46 14.83
C TYR A 16 12.16 14.20 14.30
N PHE A 17 12.59 13.86 13.09
CA PHE A 17 13.65 14.55 12.37
C PHE A 17 13.07 15.26 11.15
N CYS A 18 13.20 16.58 11.08
CA CYS A 18 12.70 17.39 9.98
C CYS A 18 13.64 17.34 8.78
N LEU A 19 13.17 16.86 7.63
CA LEU A 19 13.95 16.86 6.38
C LEU A 19 14.19 18.24 5.79
N GLY A 20 13.38 19.25 6.17
CA GLY A 20 13.51 20.61 5.65
C GLY A 20 14.62 21.42 6.34
N CYS A 21 14.64 21.43 7.68
CA CYS A 21 15.57 22.27 8.46
C CYS A 21 16.54 21.49 9.36
N GLY A 22 16.45 20.15 9.39
CA GLY A 22 17.31 19.29 10.21
C GLY A 22 17.03 19.32 11.71
N LYS A 23 16.02 20.07 12.18
CA LYS A 23 15.65 20.12 13.60
C LYS A 23 15.00 18.82 14.05
N ARG A 24 15.17 18.53 15.35
CA ARG A 24 14.60 17.36 16.04
C ARG A 24 13.57 17.79 17.07
N PHE A 25 12.55 16.94 17.25
CA PHE A 25 11.46 17.17 18.19
C PHE A 25 11.11 15.85 18.90
N GLY A 26 10.69 15.94 20.16
CA GLY A 26 10.22 14.80 20.92
C GLY A 26 8.93 14.19 20.34
N ILE A 27 8.70 12.93 20.64
CA ILE A 27 7.51 12.20 20.16
C ILE A 27 6.30 12.30 21.11
N GLU A 28 6.39 13.12 22.16
CA GLU A 28 5.33 13.31 23.16
C GLU A 28 4.17 14.14 22.64
N GLU A 29 4.37 14.82 21.50
CA GLU A 29 3.38 15.69 20.87
C GLU A 29 2.90 15.12 19.55
N LEU A 30 1.68 15.48 19.14
CA LEU A 30 1.11 15.12 17.85
C LEU A 30 1.63 16.07 16.76
N LEU A 31 2.82 15.81 16.24
CA LEU A 31 3.42 16.60 15.18
C LEU A 31 3.31 15.89 13.82
N TYR A 32 2.90 16.63 12.78
CA TYR A 32 2.74 16.13 11.41
C TYR A 32 3.60 16.87 10.39
N THR A 33 3.89 18.13 10.67
CA THR A 33 4.82 18.99 9.93
C THR A 33 5.68 19.77 10.92
N CYS A 34 6.87 20.14 10.51
CA CYS A 34 7.80 20.90 11.34
C CYS A 34 7.19 22.27 11.68
N PRO A 35 7.05 22.63 12.97
CA PRO A 35 6.50 23.94 13.37
C PRO A 35 7.39 25.11 12.95
N GLU A 36 8.66 24.86 12.63
CA GLU A 36 9.62 25.89 12.26
C GLU A 36 9.66 26.19 10.75
N CYS A 37 9.51 25.16 9.89
CA CYS A 37 9.67 25.32 8.45
C CYS A 37 8.57 24.66 7.60
N GLY A 38 7.57 24.00 8.22
CA GLY A 38 6.52 23.26 7.51
C GLY A 38 6.98 21.96 6.83
N GLY A 39 8.25 21.57 7.00
CA GLY A 39 8.83 20.38 6.37
C GLY A 39 8.25 19.07 6.95
N VAL A 40 8.37 17.99 6.16
CA VAL A 40 7.94 16.65 6.59
C VAL A 40 8.96 16.01 7.51
N PHE A 41 8.47 15.15 8.40
CA PHE A 41 9.29 14.40 9.36
C PHE A 41 9.64 12.99 8.89
N LEU A 42 10.80 12.52 9.33
CA LEU A 42 11.09 11.11 9.56
C LEU A 42 10.98 10.82 11.06
N LEU A 43 10.78 9.55 11.41
CA LEU A 43 10.95 9.06 12.77
C LEU A 43 12.32 8.38 12.85
N ASP A 44 13.16 8.88 13.73
CA ASP A 44 14.53 8.42 13.90
C ASP A 44 14.68 7.72 15.26
N ASN A 45 15.21 6.50 15.24
CA ASN A 45 15.58 5.79 16.46
C ASN A 45 17.04 6.15 16.79
N LEU A 46 17.24 6.96 17.83
CA LEU A 46 18.58 7.43 18.25
C LEU A 46 19.47 6.29 18.76
N ASP A 47 18.86 5.20 19.17
CA ASP A 47 19.55 4.01 19.66
C ASP A 47 19.71 2.92 18.58
N PHE A 48 19.43 3.24 17.31
CA PHE A 48 19.43 2.26 16.21
C PHE A 48 20.76 1.50 16.09
N GLU A 49 21.89 2.18 16.28
CA GLU A 49 23.22 1.55 16.23
C GLU A 49 23.43 0.49 17.32
N LYS A 50 22.71 0.56 18.44
CA LYS A 50 22.78 -0.48 19.48
C LYS A 50 22.23 -1.83 18.97
N LEU A 51 21.38 -1.82 17.96
CA LEU A 51 20.83 -3.03 17.35
C LEU A 51 21.91 -3.84 16.61
N SER A 52 23.01 -3.21 16.16
CA SER A 52 24.15 -3.88 15.54
C SER A 52 25.00 -4.73 16.51
N GLN A 53 24.69 -4.71 17.82
CA GLN A 53 25.25 -5.65 18.80
C GLN A 53 24.75 -7.08 18.55
N ARG A 54 23.63 -7.24 17.84
CA ARG A 54 23.16 -8.52 17.35
C ARG A 54 23.54 -8.64 15.88
N SER A 55 24.07 -9.79 15.49
CA SER A 55 24.42 -10.08 14.12
C SER A 55 23.19 -10.14 13.20
N GLY A 56 23.39 -9.95 11.89
CA GLY A 56 22.29 -10.09 10.91
C GLY A 56 21.67 -11.49 10.94
N GLU A 57 22.47 -12.54 11.15
CA GLU A 57 21.98 -13.92 11.28
C GLU A 57 21.08 -14.10 12.50
N GLU A 58 21.49 -13.60 13.67
CA GLU A 58 20.65 -13.66 14.87
C GLU A 58 19.34 -12.85 14.73
N TRP A 59 19.34 -11.76 13.96
CA TRP A 59 18.13 -11.03 13.62
C TRP A 59 17.21 -11.86 12.72
N ARG A 60 17.74 -12.49 11.68
CA ARG A 60 16.97 -13.38 10.79
C ARG A 60 16.30 -14.50 11.58
N GLU A 61 17.08 -15.23 12.38
CA GLU A 61 16.55 -16.31 13.22
C GLU A 61 15.43 -15.83 14.17
N LEU A 62 15.60 -14.65 14.78
CA LEU A 62 14.58 -14.06 15.66
C LEU A 62 13.28 -13.78 14.90
N PHE A 63 13.35 -13.11 13.74
CA PHE A 63 12.17 -12.72 12.98
C PHE A 63 11.47 -13.94 12.37
N ASP A 64 12.21 -14.93 11.92
CA ASP A 64 11.66 -16.20 11.40
C ASP A 64 10.95 -16.99 12.50
N THR A 65 11.53 -17.03 13.70
CA THR A 65 10.89 -17.66 14.86
C THR A 65 9.62 -16.90 15.28
N ARG A 66 9.63 -15.57 15.26
CA ARG A 66 8.44 -14.75 15.57
C ARG A 66 7.32 -14.92 14.57
N ALA A 67 7.60 -15.24 13.30
CA ALA A 67 6.55 -15.50 12.31
C ALA A 67 5.60 -16.63 12.74
N ALA A 68 6.05 -17.58 13.54
CA ALA A 68 5.26 -18.67 14.12
C ALA A 68 4.76 -18.39 15.55
N SER A 69 5.00 -17.19 16.11
CA SER A 69 4.65 -16.84 17.49
C SER A 69 3.13 -16.85 17.70
N LYS A 70 2.72 -17.25 18.91
CA LYS A 70 1.33 -17.14 19.39
C LYS A 70 1.05 -15.82 20.08
N ASN A 71 2.07 -15.03 20.41
CA ASN A 71 1.89 -13.69 20.96
C ASN A 71 1.29 -12.76 19.91
N THR A 72 0.07 -12.27 20.15
CA THR A 72 -0.68 -11.46 19.19
C THR A 72 0.02 -10.13 18.89
N ALA A 73 0.70 -9.53 19.88
CA ALA A 73 1.46 -8.30 19.68
C ALA A 73 2.63 -8.46 18.70
N LEU A 74 3.16 -9.69 18.54
CA LEU A 74 4.29 -10.00 17.65
C LEU A 74 3.88 -10.73 16.37
N ARG A 75 2.59 -10.90 16.10
CA ARG A 75 2.11 -11.63 14.90
C ARG A 75 2.09 -10.79 13.64
N GLY A 76 1.69 -9.52 13.76
CA GLY A 76 1.56 -8.60 12.65
C GLY A 76 2.88 -7.92 12.29
N ILE A 77 2.75 -6.65 11.98
CA ILE A 77 3.91 -5.82 11.62
C ILE A 77 4.93 -5.72 12.76
N PHE A 78 4.51 -5.80 14.01
CA PHE A 78 5.37 -5.66 15.20
C PHE A 78 6.23 -6.90 15.52
N ARG A 79 6.19 -7.95 14.69
CA ARG A 79 7.23 -8.99 14.78
C ARG A 79 8.64 -8.42 14.52
N PHE A 80 8.70 -7.26 13.85
CA PHE A 80 9.90 -6.46 13.62
C PHE A 80 10.01 -5.26 14.58
N TYR A 81 9.49 -5.39 15.79
CA TYR A 81 9.33 -4.34 16.80
C TYR A 81 10.56 -3.45 16.95
N GLU A 82 11.76 -4.03 17.08
CA GLU A 82 13.00 -3.30 17.33
C GLU A 82 13.40 -2.38 16.16
N LEU A 83 13.01 -2.73 14.93
CA LEU A 83 13.31 -1.94 13.73
C LEU A 83 12.29 -0.82 13.51
N MET A 84 11.13 -0.91 14.14
CA MET A 84 10.00 -0.01 13.89
C MET A 84 9.77 0.96 15.03
N ALA A 85 9.07 0.55 16.07
CA ALA A 85 8.57 1.44 17.12
C ALA A 85 8.97 0.96 18.52
N PRO A 86 10.28 0.88 18.85
CA PRO A 86 10.78 0.30 20.11
C PRO A 86 10.48 1.14 21.36
N VAL A 87 9.58 2.09 21.26
CA VAL A 87 9.08 2.94 22.37
C VAL A 87 7.70 2.52 22.87
N LEU A 88 7.05 1.58 22.17
CA LEU A 88 5.71 1.10 22.51
C LEU A 88 5.78 -0.03 23.54
N GLU A 89 4.78 -0.13 24.38
CA GLU A 89 4.59 -1.26 25.29
C GLU A 89 3.68 -2.33 24.62
N GLU A 90 3.70 -3.55 25.15
CA GLU A 90 2.88 -4.65 24.62
C GLU A 90 1.40 -4.28 24.57
N ASP A 91 0.90 -3.62 25.60
CA ASP A 91 -0.51 -3.18 25.70
C ASP A 91 -0.86 -2.06 24.73
N ASP A 92 0.12 -1.35 24.19
CA ASP A 92 -0.12 -0.32 23.15
C ASP A 92 -0.39 -0.96 21.78
N ILE A 93 0.11 -2.17 21.54
CA ILE A 93 0.02 -2.82 20.24
C ILE A 93 -1.43 -3.17 19.89
N VAL A 94 -1.80 -2.85 18.65
CA VAL A 94 -3.10 -3.20 18.08
C VAL A 94 -2.85 -4.16 16.93
N TYR A 95 -3.52 -5.31 16.97
CA TYR A 95 -3.42 -6.33 15.92
C TYR A 95 -4.81 -6.75 15.46
N LEU A 96 -5.13 -6.50 14.19
CA LEU A 96 -6.36 -6.92 13.53
C LEU A 96 -6.14 -7.99 12.46
N GLY A 97 -4.90 -8.46 12.31
CA GLY A 97 -4.51 -9.41 11.29
C GLY A 97 -3.69 -8.78 10.16
N GLU A 98 -3.25 -7.53 10.33
CA GLU A 98 -2.39 -6.85 9.35
C GLU A 98 -0.97 -7.45 9.30
N GLY A 99 -0.34 -7.29 8.16
CA GLY A 99 0.98 -7.86 7.89
C GLY A 99 0.93 -9.35 7.54
N ASN A 100 2.08 -9.92 7.30
CA ASN A 100 2.23 -11.32 6.87
C ASN A 100 1.36 -11.67 5.65
N THR A 101 1.18 -10.70 4.77
CA THR A 101 0.37 -10.90 3.56
C THR A 101 1.06 -11.85 2.58
N PRO A 102 0.31 -12.71 1.88
CA PRO A 102 0.90 -13.66 0.95
C PRO A 102 1.70 -13.00 -0.17
N ILE A 103 2.78 -13.65 -0.58
CA ILE A 103 3.47 -13.38 -1.83
C ILE A 103 3.19 -14.59 -2.74
N VAL A 104 2.52 -14.34 -3.86
CA VAL A 104 2.04 -15.39 -4.77
C VAL A 104 2.72 -15.23 -6.12
N GLU A 105 3.51 -16.23 -6.51
CA GLU A 105 4.20 -16.24 -7.80
C GLU A 105 3.19 -16.27 -8.95
N ALA A 106 3.55 -15.59 -10.03
CA ALA A 106 2.83 -15.67 -11.27
C ALA A 106 2.92 -17.10 -11.83
N ASN A 107 1.83 -17.57 -12.44
CA ASN A 107 1.85 -18.86 -13.11
C ASN A 107 2.77 -18.85 -14.35
N ASP A 108 3.10 -20.03 -14.89
CA ASP A 108 3.98 -20.18 -16.05
C ASP A 108 3.48 -19.41 -17.27
N HIS A 109 2.17 -19.29 -17.44
CA HIS A 109 1.56 -18.54 -18.55
C HIS A 109 1.92 -17.05 -18.46
N LEU A 110 1.72 -16.41 -17.30
CA LEU A 110 2.06 -15.01 -17.11
C LEU A 110 3.57 -14.79 -17.16
N ALA A 111 4.36 -15.65 -16.51
CA ALA A 111 5.82 -15.55 -16.50
C ALA A 111 6.40 -15.66 -17.92
N THR A 112 5.91 -16.61 -18.73
CA THR A 112 6.32 -16.78 -20.13
C THR A 112 5.93 -15.58 -20.98
N LYS A 113 4.70 -15.10 -20.84
CA LYS A 113 4.20 -13.93 -21.59
C LYS A 113 4.97 -12.66 -21.26
N THR A 114 5.33 -12.46 -20.00
CA THR A 114 6.12 -11.31 -19.53
C THR A 114 7.60 -11.45 -19.87
N GLY A 115 8.11 -12.69 -19.96
CA GLY A 115 9.54 -12.99 -20.12
C GLY A 115 10.37 -12.67 -18.88
N ILE A 116 9.74 -12.56 -17.72
CA ILE A 116 10.33 -12.32 -16.39
C ILE A 116 9.53 -13.12 -15.37
N ARG A 117 10.22 -13.78 -14.43
CA ARG A 117 9.57 -14.38 -13.25
C ARG A 117 9.20 -13.30 -12.24
N PHE A 118 7.99 -13.38 -11.71
CA PHE A 118 7.53 -12.39 -10.74
C PHE A 118 6.47 -12.95 -9.78
N ALA A 119 6.22 -12.21 -8.71
CA ALA A 119 5.18 -12.49 -7.73
C ALA A 119 4.40 -11.23 -7.38
N PHE A 120 3.14 -11.38 -6.97
CA PHE A 120 2.39 -10.32 -6.31
C PHE A 120 2.47 -10.47 -4.80
N LYS A 121 2.85 -9.40 -4.10
CA LYS A 121 2.63 -9.29 -2.66
C LYS A 121 1.23 -8.72 -2.43
N ASN A 122 0.36 -9.57 -1.90
CA ASN A 122 -1.08 -9.31 -1.82
C ASN A 122 -1.44 -8.50 -0.57
N ASP A 123 -1.07 -7.24 -0.50
CA ASP A 123 -1.43 -6.34 0.60
C ASP A 123 -2.95 -6.02 0.65
N GLY A 124 -3.67 -6.39 -0.39
CA GLY A 124 -5.14 -6.44 -0.38
C GLY A 124 -5.73 -7.46 0.60
N GLN A 125 -4.95 -8.36 1.18
CA GLN A 125 -5.39 -9.30 2.21
C GLN A 125 -5.22 -8.77 3.65
N ASN A 126 -4.81 -7.54 3.83
CA ASN A 126 -4.88 -6.86 5.13
C ASN A 126 -6.36 -6.63 5.57
N PRO A 127 -6.63 -6.38 6.86
CA PRO A 127 -8.00 -6.32 7.41
C PRO A 127 -8.98 -5.38 6.69
N SER A 128 -8.55 -4.16 6.32
CA SER A 128 -9.37 -3.23 5.54
C SER A 128 -9.27 -3.43 4.02
N ALA A 129 -8.64 -4.53 3.59
CA ALA A 129 -8.35 -4.87 2.21
C ALA A 129 -7.37 -3.91 1.51
N SER A 130 -6.39 -3.34 2.25
CA SER A 130 -5.30 -2.55 1.67
C SER A 130 -4.06 -2.45 2.57
N PHE A 131 -2.91 -2.09 1.97
CA PHE A 131 -1.65 -1.85 2.68
C PHE A 131 -1.72 -0.75 3.75
N LYS A 132 -2.77 0.08 3.74
CA LYS A 132 -2.96 1.17 4.70
C LYS A 132 -3.02 0.68 6.14
N ASP A 133 -3.44 -0.56 6.34
CA ASP A 133 -3.52 -1.19 7.67
C ASP A 133 -2.15 -1.25 8.36
N ARG A 134 -1.07 -1.51 7.62
CA ARG A 134 0.29 -1.49 8.17
C ARG A 134 0.62 -0.17 8.85
N GLY A 135 0.32 0.93 8.17
CA GLY A 135 0.53 2.27 8.72
C GLY A 135 -0.43 2.60 9.85
N MET A 136 -1.69 2.16 9.76
CA MET A 136 -2.67 2.42 10.81
C MET A 136 -2.37 1.65 12.08
N ALA A 137 -1.96 0.39 12.00
CA ALA A 137 -1.54 -0.39 13.18
C ALA A 137 -0.47 0.35 14.00
N CYS A 138 0.56 0.88 13.33
CA CYS A 138 1.63 1.63 14.00
C CYS A 138 1.15 2.98 14.54
N ALA A 139 0.40 3.75 13.75
CA ALA A 139 -0.11 5.06 14.17
C ALA A 139 -1.09 4.96 15.34
N PHE A 140 -1.97 3.97 15.36
CA PHE A 140 -2.90 3.76 16.45
C PHE A 140 -2.24 3.19 17.70
N ALA A 141 -1.23 2.32 17.56
CA ALA A 141 -0.42 1.88 18.69
C ALA A 141 0.28 3.07 19.38
N TYR A 142 0.88 3.96 18.59
CA TYR A 142 1.45 5.21 19.12
C TYR A 142 0.39 6.11 19.79
N LEU A 143 -0.80 6.27 19.20
CA LEU A 143 -1.88 7.04 19.83
C LEU A 143 -2.32 6.45 21.15
N LYS A 144 -2.42 5.12 21.28
CA LYS A 144 -2.70 4.46 22.57
C LYS A 144 -1.62 4.78 23.59
N ALA A 145 -0.35 4.73 23.19
CA ALA A 145 0.77 5.09 24.08
C ALA A 145 0.66 6.55 24.56
N LEU A 146 0.32 7.49 23.67
CA LEU A 146 0.14 8.89 24.05
C LEU A 146 -1.07 9.09 24.97
N VAL A 147 -2.20 8.47 24.67
CA VAL A 147 -3.40 8.51 25.52
C VAL A 147 -3.06 8.02 26.93
N ARG A 148 -2.40 6.87 27.04
CA ARG A 148 -1.98 6.29 28.33
C ARG A 148 -1.01 7.20 29.08
N LYS A 149 0.03 7.72 28.41
CA LYS A 149 1.05 8.58 29.02
C LYS A 149 0.49 9.91 29.50
N ASN A 150 -0.44 10.50 28.76
CA ASN A 150 -0.97 11.83 29.06
C ASN A 150 -2.30 11.81 29.83
N GLY A 151 -2.90 10.63 30.04
CA GLY A 151 -4.21 10.51 30.69
C GLY A 151 -5.32 11.20 29.91
N TRP A 152 -5.31 11.12 28.57
CA TRP A 152 -6.29 11.79 27.73
C TRP A 152 -7.63 11.07 27.74
N ASP A 153 -8.71 11.80 28.05
CA ASP A 153 -10.07 11.26 28.09
C ASP A 153 -10.69 11.10 26.71
N GLU A 154 -10.23 11.89 25.74
CA GLU A 154 -10.76 11.88 24.36
C GLU A 154 -9.68 12.36 23.37
N VAL A 155 -9.56 11.64 22.27
CA VAL A 155 -8.78 12.05 21.09
C VAL A 155 -9.63 11.84 19.85
N LEU A 156 -9.77 12.89 19.04
CA LEU A 156 -10.39 12.79 17.74
C LEU A 156 -9.36 12.31 16.71
N THR A 157 -9.62 11.21 16.04
CA THR A 157 -8.84 10.77 14.88
C THR A 157 -9.52 11.23 13.62
N VAL A 158 -8.83 12.02 12.80
CA VAL A 158 -9.40 12.58 11.58
C VAL A 158 -8.64 12.13 10.35
N CYS A 159 -9.38 11.72 9.34
CA CYS A 159 -8.85 11.37 8.02
C CYS A 159 -9.66 12.06 6.92
N ALA A 160 -9.04 12.94 6.16
CA ALA A 160 -9.59 13.41 4.89
C ALA A 160 -9.16 12.42 3.80
N SER A 161 -10.03 11.50 3.43
CA SER A 161 -9.76 10.51 2.37
C SER A 161 -11.07 9.86 1.92
N THR A 162 -11.20 9.68 0.62
CA THR A 162 -12.34 9.01 -0.01
C THR A 162 -12.11 7.51 -0.24
N GLY A 163 -11.01 6.93 0.26
CA GLY A 163 -10.63 5.55 -0.11
C GLY A 163 -9.98 4.76 1.03
N ASP A 164 -8.94 4.01 0.70
CA ASP A 164 -8.29 3.03 1.57
C ASP A 164 -7.82 3.58 2.92
N THR A 165 -7.39 4.85 2.97
CA THR A 165 -6.90 5.46 4.22
C THR A 165 -8.02 5.65 5.22
N SER A 166 -9.20 6.15 4.81
CA SER A 166 -10.35 6.32 5.68
C SER A 166 -10.93 4.97 6.13
N ALA A 167 -10.96 3.99 5.24
CA ALA A 167 -11.40 2.63 5.55
C ALA A 167 -10.55 2.01 6.68
N ALA A 168 -9.22 2.05 6.54
CA ALA A 168 -8.32 1.53 7.55
C ALA A 168 -8.41 2.33 8.86
N ALA A 169 -8.43 3.68 8.80
CA ALA A 169 -8.53 4.52 9.99
C ALA A 169 -9.80 4.24 10.79
N ALA A 170 -10.95 4.13 10.11
CA ALA A 170 -12.24 3.83 10.74
C ALA A 170 -12.22 2.44 11.41
N LEU A 171 -11.67 1.44 10.74
CA LEU A 171 -11.58 0.08 11.26
C LEU A 171 -10.77 0.00 12.57
N TYR A 172 -9.57 0.58 12.59
CA TYR A 172 -8.70 0.56 13.77
C TYR A 172 -9.28 1.37 14.93
N ALA A 173 -9.83 2.56 14.66
CA ALA A 173 -10.49 3.37 15.68
C ALA A 173 -11.71 2.66 16.28
N SER A 174 -12.51 2.00 15.46
CA SER A 174 -13.67 1.21 15.90
C SER A 174 -13.27 0.06 16.82
N HIS A 175 -12.19 -0.66 16.47
CA HIS A 175 -11.70 -1.75 17.28
C HIS A 175 -11.19 -1.30 18.67
N ILE A 176 -10.51 -0.17 18.73
CA ILE A 176 -9.96 0.37 19.98
C ILE A 176 -11.09 0.97 20.83
N GLY A 177 -12.03 1.68 20.21
CA GLY A 177 -13.11 2.37 20.91
C GLY A 177 -12.62 3.56 21.73
N SER A 178 -13.33 3.86 22.84
CA SER A 178 -12.93 4.96 23.75
C SER A 178 -11.49 4.76 24.27
N PRO A 179 -10.70 5.85 24.37
CA PRO A 179 -11.06 7.24 24.17
C PRO A 179 -10.91 7.78 22.73
N LEU A 180 -10.71 6.92 21.74
CA LEU A 180 -10.54 7.35 20.35
C LEU A 180 -11.90 7.47 19.64
N LYS A 181 -12.11 8.59 18.96
CA LYS A 181 -13.27 8.80 18.07
C LYS A 181 -12.79 8.96 16.63
N SER A 182 -13.43 8.25 15.71
CA SER A 182 -13.10 8.34 14.28
C SER A 182 -14.00 9.29 13.54
N VAL A 183 -13.40 10.23 12.83
CA VAL A 183 -14.07 11.12 11.88
C VAL A 183 -13.44 11.00 10.50
N VAL A 184 -14.28 10.84 9.50
CA VAL A 184 -13.91 10.93 8.09
C VAL A 184 -14.49 12.20 7.51
N LEU A 185 -13.66 13.09 6.98
CA LEU A 185 -14.09 14.36 6.37
C LEU A 185 -14.00 14.26 4.84
N LEU A 186 -15.08 14.61 4.15
CA LEU A 186 -15.23 14.40 2.71
C LEU A 186 -15.80 15.62 2.00
N PRO A 187 -15.49 15.81 0.71
CA PRO A 187 -16.18 16.81 -0.10
C PRO A 187 -17.58 16.33 -0.47
N HIS A 188 -18.57 17.18 -0.19
CA HIS A 188 -19.99 16.88 -0.41
C HIS A 188 -20.31 16.47 -1.85
N GLY A 189 -21.01 15.32 -1.99
CA GLY A 189 -21.51 14.83 -3.26
C GLY A 189 -20.41 14.33 -4.25
N LYS A 190 -19.16 14.16 -3.80
CA LYS A 190 -18.04 13.75 -4.66
C LYS A 190 -17.47 12.38 -4.29
N VAL A 191 -18.18 11.58 -3.52
CA VAL A 191 -17.73 10.28 -3.04
C VAL A 191 -18.79 9.23 -3.36
N THR A 192 -18.33 8.07 -3.86
CA THR A 192 -19.24 6.98 -4.20
C THR A 192 -19.69 6.19 -2.97
N PRO A 193 -20.87 5.56 -2.99
CA PRO A 193 -21.31 4.67 -1.92
C PRO A 193 -20.32 3.57 -1.56
N GLN A 194 -19.60 3.03 -2.57
CA GLN A 194 -18.59 1.99 -2.38
C GLN A 194 -17.42 2.48 -1.53
N GLN A 195 -16.98 3.72 -1.75
CA GLN A 195 -15.91 4.35 -0.96
C GLN A 195 -16.33 4.62 0.49
N LEU A 196 -17.62 4.86 0.74
CA LEU A 196 -18.16 5.10 2.07
C LEU A 196 -18.50 3.82 2.84
N SER A 197 -18.65 2.68 2.17
CA SER A 197 -19.14 1.44 2.78
C SER A 197 -18.34 1.01 4.01
N GLN A 198 -17.01 1.04 3.95
CA GLN A 198 -16.17 0.61 5.06
C GLN A 198 -16.16 1.63 6.22
N PRO A 199 -15.96 2.95 6.02
CA PRO A 199 -16.04 3.93 7.10
C PRO A 199 -17.39 3.92 7.81
N LEU A 200 -18.50 3.89 7.07
CA LEU A 200 -19.85 3.82 7.64
C LEU A 200 -20.09 2.50 8.38
N GLY A 201 -19.70 1.38 7.78
CA GLY A 201 -19.81 0.04 8.39
C GLY A 201 -18.98 -0.12 9.66
N SER A 202 -17.87 0.61 9.79
CA SER A 202 -17.04 0.66 10.99
C SER A 202 -17.54 1.68 12.03
N GLY A 203 -18.67 2.35 11.80
CA GLY A 203 -19.25 3.31 12.75
C GLY A 203 -18.51 4.64 12.87
N ALA A 204 -17.65 4.99 11.91
CA ALA A 204 -17.01 6.29 11.89
C ALA A 204 -18.05 7.41 11.67
N THR A 205 -17.86 8.56 12.30
CA THR A 205 -18.62 9.76 11.97
C THR A 205 -18.13 10.30 10.63
N VAL A 206 -18.98 10.22 9.61
CA VAL A 206 -18.67 10.75 8.28
C VAL A 206 -19.29 12.15 8.16
N LEU A 207 -18.43 13.15 7.94
CA LEU A 207 -18.83 14.55 7.77
C LEU A 207 -18.51 15.00 6.35
N GLU A 208 -19.43 15.73 5.74
CA GLU A 208 -19.24 16.32 4.43
C GLU A 208 -19.17 17.84 4.50
N ILE A 209 -18.26 18.45 3.76
CA ILE A 209 -18.16 19.90 3.60
C ILE A 209 -18.28 20.27 2.12
N PRO A 210 -18.83 21.45 1.79
CA PRO A 210 -18.79 21.98 0.43
C PRO A 210 -17.33 22.21 0.00
N GLY A 211 -17.00 21.89 -1.24
CA GLY A 211 -15.67 22.14 -1.80
C GLY A 211 -15.03 20.95 -2.49
N VAL A 212 -13.72 20.88 -2.46
CA VAL A 212 -12.89 19.79 -3.01
C VAL A 212 -12.05 19.15 -1.92
N PHE A 213 -11.32 18.10 -2.25
CA PHE A 213 -10.44 17.37 -1.32
C PHE A 213 -9.46 18.29 -0.57
N ASP A 214 -8.88 19.27 -1.26
CA ASP A 214 -7.93 20.22 -0.67
C ASP A 214 -8.58 21.11 0.40
N ASP A 215 -9.88 21.42 0.26
CA ASP A 215 -10.62 22.17 1.28
C ASP A 215 -10.82 21.32 2.53
N CYS A 216 -11.13 20.02 2.38
CA CYS A 216 -11.16 19.08 3.48
C CYS A 216 -9.81 19.00 4.22
N MET A 217 -8.71 18.95 3.48
CA MET A 217 -7.36 18.90 4.06
C MET A 217 -7.04 20.15 4.89
N LYS A 218 -7.38 21.35 4.40
CA LYS A 218 -7.20 22.61 5.15
C LYS A 218 -8.00 22.64 6.45
N VAL A 219 -9.24 22.14 6.41
CA VAL A 219 -10.08 22.04 7.62
C VAL A 219 -9.47 21.07 8.63
N VAL A 220 -9.00 19.90 8.18
CA VAL A 220 -8.37 18.91 9.06
C VAL A 220 -7.07 19.44 9.66
N GLU A 221 -6.26 20.16 8.89
CA GLU A 221 -5.04 20.81 9.38
C GLU A 221 -5.36 21.85 10.45
N ASN A 222 -6.35 22.71 10.21
CA ASN A 222 -6.82 23.69 11.21
C ASN A 222 -7.35 23.04 12.48
N LEU A 223 -8.07 21.91 12.34
CA LEU A 223 -8.53 21.14 13.51
C LEU A 223 -7.33 20.59 14.30
N ALA A 224 -6.30 20.08 13.61
CA ALA A 224 -5.11 19.53 14.28
C ALA A 224 -4.26 20.61 14.98
N GLU A 225 -4.27 21.84 14.46
CA GLU A 225 -3.57 22.97 15.09
C GLU A 225 -4.28 23.50 16.34
N ASN A 226 -5.61 23.46 16.38
CA ASN A 226 -6.38 24.14 17.43
C ASN A 226 -7.04 23.18 18.43
N TYR A 227 -7.08 21.89 18.15
CA TYR A 227 -7.75 20.88 18.98
C TYR A 227 -6.89 19.64 19.14
N ARG A 228 -7.21 18.78 20.10
CA ARG A 228 -6.56 17.47 20.27
C ARG A 228 -7.03 16.51 19.19
N VAL A 229 -6.42 16.61 18.03
CA VAL A 229 -6.76 15.84 16.82
C VAL A 229 -5.56 15.07 16.32
N ALA A 230 -5.74 13.76 16.15
CA ALA A 230 -4.76 12.92 15.49
C ALA A 230 -5.04 12.85 13.98
N LEU A 231 -4.15 13.45 13.20
CA LEU A 231 -4.21 13.43 11.75
C LEU A 231 -3.70 12.07 11.22
N LEU A 232 -4.54 11.36 10.48
CA LEU A 232 -4.22 10.03 9.92
C LEU A 232 -3.97 10.05 8.40
N ASN A 233 -3.64 11.20 7.83
CA ASN A 233 -3.27 11.37 6.43
C ASN A 233 -1.77 11.07 6.18
N SER A 234 -1.31 11.25 4.94
CA SER A 234 0.04 10.87 4.49
C SER A 234 1.19 11.68 5.13
N LYS A 235 0.90 12.80 5.83
CA LYS A 235 1.88 13.55 6.61
C LYS A 235 2.37 12.79 7.85
N ASN A 236 1.55 11.89 8.42
CA ASN A 236 1.83 11.17 9.65
C ASN A 236 3.01 10.18 9.48
N SER A 237 4.12 10.44 10.16
CA SER A 237 5.35 9.65 10.04
C SER A 237 5.23 8.25 10.67
N TRP A 238 4.37 8.06 11.68
CA TRP A 238 4.12 6.75 12.28
C TRP A 238 3.47 5.78 11.28
N ARG A 239 2.68 6.31 10.34
CA ARG A 239 2.15 5.49 9.25
C ARG A 239 3.25 5.01 8.31
N ILE A 240 4.22 5.89 7.98
CA ILE A 240 5.37 5.49 7.15
C ILE A 240 6.13 4.37 7.83
N LEU A 241 6.41 4.53 9.12
CA LEU A 241 7.12 3.55 9.93
C LEU A 241 6.43 2.17 9.91
N GLY A 242 5.10 2.12 10.09
CA GLY A 242 4.34 0.85 10.01
C GLY A 242 4.42 0.19 8.62
N GLN A 243 4.45 0.98 7.56
CA GLN A 243 4.54 0.49 6.19
C GLN A 243 5.93 -0.09 5.85
N GLU A 244 7.00 0.23 6.59
CA GLU A 244 8.32 -0.39 6.42
C GLU A 244 8.28 -1.91 6.56
N SER A 245 7.32 -2.45 7.31
CA SER A 245 7.09 -3.89 7.45
C SER A 245 6.90 -4.64 6.13
N TYR A 246 6.46 -3.96 5.07
CA TYR A 246 6.41 -4.52 3.72
C TYR A 246 7.80 -5.01 3.27
N ALA A 247 8.81 -4.16 3.39
CA ALA A 247 10.19 -4.49 2.99
C ALA A 247 10.76 -5.64 3.82
N PHE A 248 10.47 -5.67 5.12
CA PHE A 248 10.91 -6.73 6.02
C PHE A 248 10.30 -8.08 5.65
N GLU A 249 9.00 -8.09 5.32
CA GLU A 249 8.30 -9.31 4.89
C GLU A 249 8.77 -9.80 3.51
N VAL A 250 9.06 -8.89 2.59
CA VAL A 250 9.62 -9.23 1.28
C VAL A 250 11.00 -9.87 1.46
N ALA A 251 11.87 -9.27 2.28
CA ALA A 251 13.19 -9.84 2.56
C ALA A 251 13.08 -11.21 3.22
N GLN A 252 12.20 -11.38 4.20
CA GLN A 252 11.96 -12.65 4.87
C GLN A 252 11.45 -13.72 3.90
N TRP A 253 10.53 -13.39 2.99
CA TRP A 253 10.02 -14.33 1.98
C TRP A 253 11.11 -14.75 0.97
N CYS A 254 12.08 -13.88 0.70
CA CYS A 254 13.24 -14.17 -0.14
C CYS A 254 14.38 -14.87 0.63
N ASP A 255 14.13 -15.47 1.79
CA ASP A 255 15.15 -16.04 2.66
C ASP A 255 16.29 -15.06 2.96
N TRP A 256 15.96 -13.77 3.05
CA TRP A 256 16.86 -12.64 3.30
C TRP A 256 17.93 -12.41 2.20
N ASP A 257 17.80 -13.07 1.05
CA ASP A 257 18.62 -12.86 -0.14
C ASP A 257 17.87 -12.03 -1.19
N LEU A 258 18.29 -10.76 -1.33
CA LEU A 258 17.67 -9.81 -2.27
C LEU A 258 18.52 -9.58 -3.53
N LYS A 259 19.59 -10.35 -3.73
CA LYS A 259 20.38 -10.28 -4.95
C LYS A 259 19.55 -10.65 -6.17
N GLY A 260 19.57 -9.80 -7.20
CA GLY A 260 18.76 -9.99 -8.40
C GLY A 260 17.24 -9.86 -8.19
N LYS A 261 16.81 -9.25 -7.09
CA LYS A 261 15.39 -8.96 -6.85
C LYS A 261 15.05 -7.51 -7.24
N CYS A 262 13.85 -7.34 -7.78
CA CYS A 262 13.28 -6.03 -8.12
C CYS A 262 11.92 -5.87 -7.41
N VAL A 263 11.65 -4.70 -6.87
CA VAL A 263 10.37 -4.40 -6.22
C VAL A 263 9.68 -3.26 -6.95
N PHE A 264 8.44 -3.48 -7.37
CA PHE A 264 7.62 -2.46 -8.07
C PHE A 264 6.55 -1.94 -7.11
N VAL A 265 6.50 -0.62 -6.94
CA VAL A 265 5.62 0.06 -5.98
C VAL A 265 4.85 1.18 -6.68
N PRO A 266 3.51 1.23 -6.58
CA PRO A 266 2.74 2.31 -7.17
C PRO A 266 2.91 3.60 -6.35
N VAL A 267 3.05 4.74 -7.01
CA VAL A 267 3.43 6.00 -6.37
C VAL A 267 2.30 7.04 -6.47
N GLY A 268 1.54 7.19 -5.37
CA GLY A 268 0.61 8.31 -5.16
C GLY A 268 1.23 9.39 -4.27
N ASN A 269 0.80 9.50 -2.99
CA ASN A 269 1.43 10.40 -2.00
C ASN A 269 2.88 10.01 -1.63
N ALA A 270 3.41 8.98 -2.25
CA ALA A 270 4.79 8.48 -2.13
C ALA A 270 5.21 8.00 -0.73
N GLY A 271 4.27 7.84 0.21
CA GLY A 271 4.57 7.29 1.54
C GLY A 271 4.97 5.83 1.51
N ASN A 272 4.31 5.01 0.67
CA ASN A 272 4.58 3.59 0.55
C ASN A 272 5.99 3.32 0.03
N ILE A 273 6.36 3.91 -1.11
CA ILE A 273 7.71 3.73 -1.68
C ILE A 273 8.81 4.28 -0.76
N THR A 274 8.51 5.36 -0.02
CA THR A 274 9.39 5.86 1.06
C THR A 274 9.63 4.77 2.11
N ALA A 275 8.58 4.15 2.62
CA ALA A 275 8.65 3.10 3.63
C ALA A 275 9.38 1.85 3.12
N VAL A 276 9.12 1.45 1.88
CA VAL A 276 9.80 0.30 1.24
C VAL A 276 11.31 0.53 1.18
N MET A 277 11.75 1.69 0.70
CA MET A 277 13.18 2.03 0.66
C MET A 277 13.78 2.12 2.07
N SER A 278 13.13 2.83 2.99
CA SER A 278 13.59 2.96 4.38
C SER A 278 13.75 1.59 5.04
N GLY A 279 12.79 0.70 4.85
CA GLY A 279 12.83 -0.65 5.42
C GLY A 279 14.02 -1.47 4.91
N PHE A 280 14.27 -1.51 3.62
CA PHE A 280 15.44 -2.21 3.06
C PHE A 280 16.77 -1.60 3.53
N LEU A 281 16.85 -0.27 3.62
CA LEU A 281 18.05 0.40 4.14
C LEU A 281 18.33 0.03 5.61
N LYS A 282 17.29 -0.07 6.45
CA LYS A 282 17.44 -0.54 7.84
C LYS A 282 17.98 -1.98 7.91
N LEU A 283 17.43 -2.88 7.09
CA LEU A 283 17.91 -4.27 7.02
C LEU A 283 19.37 -4.35 6.57
N HIS A 284 19.74 -3.58 5.55
CA HIS A 284 21.10 -3.53 5.05
C HIS A 284 22.07 -2.96 6.10
N ARG A 285 21.72 -1.87 6.75
CA ARG A 285 22.53 -1.22 7.80
C ARG A 285 22.84 -2.14 8.97
N LEU A 286 21.93 -3.07 9.30
CA LEU A 286 22.12 -4.07 10.34
C LEU A 286 22.75 -5.39 9.85
N GLY A 287 23.12 -5.49 8.58
CA GLY A 287 23.68 -6.71 8.00
C GLY A 287 22.69 -7.89 7.94
N ILE A 288 21.38 -7.60 8.05
CA ILE A 288 20.32 -8.61 7.92
C ILE A 288 20.21 -9.06 6.47
N ILE A 289 20.39 -8.15 5.53
CA ILE A 289 20.57 -8.40 4.10
C ILE A 289 21.91 -7.86 3.65
N SER A 290 22.55 -8.51 2.67
CA SER A 290 23.82 -8.07 2.06
C SER A 290 23.61 -7.13 0.88
N ASP A 291 22.56 -7.36 0.11
CA ASP A 291 22.26 -6.64 -1.12
C ASP A 291 20.90 -5.93 -1.02
N LEU A 292 20.82 -4.71 -1.54
CA LEU A 292 19.55 -4.02 -1.72
C LEU A 292 18.86 -4.56 -3.00
N PRO A 293 17.52 -4.75 -2.99
CA PRO A 293 16.80 -4.98 -4.23
C PRO A 293 16.77 -3.71 -5.06
N ARG A 294 16.54 -3.81 -6.35
CA ARG A 294 16.21 -2.63 -7.15
C ARG A 294 14.77 -2.23 -6.89
N VAL A 295 14.51 -0.92 -6.77
CA VAL A 295 13.16 -0.39 -6.51
C VAL A 295 12.69 0.43 -7.70
N PHE A 296 11.52 0.06 -8.22
CA PHE A 296 10.85 0.76 -9.30
C PHE A 296 9.56 1.42 -8.77
N GLY A 297 9.53 2.75 -8.76
CA GLY A 297 8.28 3.49 -8.60
C GLY A 297 7.50 3.48 -9.91
N VAL A 298 6.19 3.29 -9.85
CA VAL A 298 5.33 3.32 -11.04
C VAL A 298 4.27 4.39 -10.88
N GLN A 299 4.07 5.20 -11.90
CA GLN A 299 3.02 6.23 -11.95
C GLN A 299 2.24 6.17 -13.26
N SER A 300 0.93 6.39 -13.18
CA SER A 300 0.11 6.70 -14.33
C SER A 300 0.53 8.03 -14.94
N HIS A 301 0.54 8.14 -16.26
CA HIS A 301 0.80 9.39 -16.97
C HIS A 301 -0.23 10.50 -16.68
N HIS A 302 -1.36 10.16 -16.04
CA HIS A 302 -2.37 11.10 -15.56
C HIS A 302 -2.01 11.77 -14.22
N ALA A 303 -0.97 11.26 -13.50
CA ALA A 303 -0.51 11.79 -12.22
C ALA A 303 0.95 11.38 -11.96
N ASP A 304 1.91 11.95 -12.65
CA ASP A 304 3.29 11.46 -12.76
C ASP A 304 4.41 12.43 -12.30
N PRO A 305 4.22 13.27 -11.27
CA PRO A 305 5.21 14.29 -10.91
C PRO A 305 6.57 13.71 -10.50
N VAL A 306 6.60 12.51 -9.91
CA VAL A 306 7.84 11.85 -9.48
C VAL A 306 8.58 11.30 -10.70
N TYR A 307 7.86 10.71 -11.65
CA TYR A 307 8.44 10.27 -12.92
C TYR A 307 9.06 11.45 -13.67
N GLN A 308 8.35 12.58 -13.80
CA GLN A 308 8.88 13.78 -14.48
C GLN A 308 10.17 14.26 -13.86
N TYR A 309 10.28 14.22 -12.52
CA TYR A 309 11.51 14.59 -11.82
C TYR A 309 12.67 13.62 -12.13
N TYR A 310 12.44 12.30 -12.04
CA TYR A 310 13.48 11.30 -12.22
C TYR A 310 13.80 10.98 -13.68
N SER A 311 12.94 11.34 -14.65
CA SER A 311 13.20 11.23 -16.09
C SER A 311 14.30 12.17 -16.58
N VAL A 312 14.62 13.22 -15.83
CA VAL A 312 15.76 14.10 -16.12
C VAL A 312 17.05 13.38 -15.68
N GLU A 313 17.88 13.00 -16.66
CA GLU A 313 19.10 12.22 -16.43
C GLU A 313 20.11 12.92 -15.51
N ASP A 314 20.36 14.21 -15.75
CA ASP A 314 21.28 15.01 -14.96
C ASP A 314 20.64 15.43 -13.63
N PRO A 315 21.08 14.88 -12.48
CA PRO A 315 20.48 15.21 -11.18
C PRO A 315 20.54 16.72 -10.84
N ALA A 316 21.55 17.43 -11.35
CA ALA A 316 21.71 18.87 -11.11
C ALA A 316 20.65 19.73 -11.85
N LYS A 317 19.98 19.15 -12.85
CA LYS A 317 18.94 19.81 -13.64
C LYS A 317 17.53 19.40 -13.22
N ARG A 318 17.40 18.47 -12.27
CA ARG A 318 16.12 18.02 -11.76
C ARG A 318 15.43 19.13 -10.98
N GLU A 319 14.25 19.51 -11.42
CA GLU A 319 13.39 20.45 -10.72
C GLU A 319 12.04 19.79 -10.46
N TYR A 320 11.64 19.74 -9.19
CA TYR A 320 10.34 19.18 -8.85
C TYR A 320 9.23 20.18 -9.14
N LYS A 321 8.22 19.74 -9.87
CA LYS A 321 7.00 20.52 -10.16
C LYS A 321 5.77 19.65 -9.93
N PRO A 322 4.77 20.15 -9.19
CA PRO A 322 3.46 19.52 -9.14
C PRO A 322 2.83 19.46 -10.53
N VAL A 323 2.02 18.45 -10.78
CA VAL A 323 1.26 18.27 -12.03
C VAL A 323 -0.23 18.44 -11.79
N ALA A 324 -0.96 18.92 -12.79
CA ALA A 324 -2.41 18.83 -12.81
C ALA A 324 -2.79 17.37 -13.08
N VAL A 325 -3.65 16.80 -12.25
CA VAL A 325 -4.14 15.42 -12.42
C VAL A 325 -5.32 15.37 -13.38
N THR A 326 -5.39 14.29 -14.14
CA THR A 326 -6.57 13.90 -14.91
C THR A 326 -7.13 12.59 -14.35
N PRO A 327 -8.42 12.24 -14.60
CA PRO A 327 -9.00 11.00 -14.09
C PRO A 327 -8.15 9.78 -14.44
N SER A 328 -7.82 8.98 -13.41
CA SER A 328 -6.99 7.79 -13.55
C SER A 328 -7.67 6.55 -12.97
N VAL A 329 -7.49 5.41 -13.62
CA VAL A 329 -7.90 4.11 -13.07
C VAL A 329 -7.08 3.74 -11.83
N ALA A 330 -5.84 4.22 -11.72
CA ALA A 330 -5.04 4.16 -10.50
C ALA A 330 -5.51 5.19 -9.46
N GLN A 331 -6.81 5.19 -9.16
CA GLN A 331 -7.52 6.22 -8.38
C GLN A 331 -6.85 6.54 -7.04
N ALA A 332 -6.36 5.54 -6.31
CA ALA A 332 -5.70 5.74 -5.02
C ALA A 332 -4.29 6.35 -5.14
N ALA A 333 -3.71 6.35 -6.35
CA ALA A 333 -2.40 6.93 -6.68
C ALA A 333 -2.51 8.26 -7.47
N MET A 334 -3.72 8.74 -7.77
CA MET A 334 -3.98 9.97 -8.53
C MET A 334 -3.64 11.24 -7.72
N ILE A 335 -2.34 11.51 -7.56
CA ILE A 335 -1.81 12.61 -6.74
C ILE A 335 -0.82 13.45 -7.54
N GLY A 336 -1.16 14.72 -7.77
CA GLY A 336 -0.32 15.65 -8.53
C GLY A 336 0.79 16.32 -7.71
N ASN A 337 0.70 16.27 -6.38
CA ASN A 337 1.71 16.86 -5.47
C ASN A 337 1.95 15.95 -4.26
N PRO A 338 2.75 14.88 -4.40
CA PRO A 338 3.05 13.93 -3.34
C PRO A 338 3.68 14.56 -2.09
N VAL A 339 3.00 14.45 -0.96
CA VAL A 339 3.47 14.96 0.34
C VAL A 339 4.82 14.37 0.73
N SER A 340 5.07 13.09 0.41
CA SER A 340 6.30 12.40 0.77
C SER A 340 7.42 12.54 -0.27
N PHE A 341 7.30 13.39 -1.29
CA PHE A 341 8.36 13.55 -2.27
C PHE A 341 9.74 13.90 -1.65
N PRO A 342 9.85 14.80 -0.64
CA PRO A 342 11.14 15.03 0.03
C PRO A 342 11.73 13.76 0.67
N ARG A 343 10.88 12.87 1.20
CA ARG A 343 11.31 11.58 1.75
C ARG A 343 11.80 10.63 0.66
N VAL A 344 11.11 10.59 -0.50
CA VAL A 344 11.55 9.79 -1.66
C VAL A 344 12.94 10.21 -2.08
N LYS A 345 13.17 11.52 -2.25
CA LYS A 345 14.48 12.05 -2.63
C LYS A 345 15.57 11.62 -1.63
N HIS A 346 15.30 11.81 -0.33
CA HIS A 346 16.23 11.44 0.73
C HIS A 346 16.65 9.97 0.69
N PHE A 347 15.69 9.04 0.51
CA PHE A 347 15.99 7.60 0.50
C PHE A 347 16.50 7.12 -0.85
N ALA A 348 16.06 7.69 -1.97
CA ALA A 348 16.60 7.35 -3.29
C ALA A 348 18.09 7.67 -3.39
N GLU A 349 18.54 8.82 -2.85
CA GLU A 349 19.94 9.19 -2.78
C GLU A 349 20.77 8.15 -1.99
N GLN A 350 20.25 7.64 -0.86
CA GLN A 350 20.90 6.59 -0.09
C GLN A 350 20.91 5.24 -0.81
N PHE A 351 19.81 4.90 -1.49
CA PHE A 351 19.71 3.69 -2.30
C PHE A 351 20.76 3.68 -3.42
N GLU A 352 20.87 4.80 -4.16
CA GLU A 352 21.85 4.93 -5.24
C GLU A 352 23.30 4.97 -4.72
N ALA A 353 23.53 5.52 -3.53
CA ALA A 353 24.86 5.52 -2.90
C ALA A 353 25.36 4.09 -2.54
N ILE A 354 24.45 3.18 -2.20
CA ILE A 354 24.75 1.79 -1.83
C ILE A 354 24.67 0.86 -3.03
N GLY A 355 23.52 0.86 -3.72
CA GLY A 355 23.18 -0.05 -4.82
C GLY A 355 23.68 0.41 -6.19
N GLY A 356 24.23 1.62 -6.29
CA GLY A 356 24.69 2.20 -7.54
C GLY A 356 23.55 2.80 -8.40
N LYS A 357 23.93 3.40 -9.53
CA LYS A 357 23.00 4.00 -10.49
C LYS A 357 22.02 2.96 -11.01
N GLY A 358 20.71 3.29 -10.94
CA GLY A 358 19.63 2.40 -11.38
C GLY A 358 19.08 1.46 -10.31
N SER A 359 19.59 1.52 -9.07
CA SER A 359 18.98 0.82 -7.93
C SER A 359 17.61 1.39 -7.55
N PHE A 360 17.39 2.67 -7.85
CA PHE A 360 16.08 3.32 -7.79
C PHE A 360 15.71 3.92 -9.14
N GLN A 361 14.51 3.63 -9.62
CA GLN A 361 13.99 4.17 -10.88
C GLN A 361 12.49 4.47 -10.77
N VAL A 362 11.98 5.35 -11.63
CA VAL A 362 10.56 5.64 -11.72
C VAL A 362 10.09 5.46 -13.15
N LEU A 363 8.99 4.76 -13.33
CA LEU A 363 8.39 4.43 -14.62
C LEU A 363 7.03 5.10 -14.78
N GLN A 364 6.70 5.44 -16.01
CA GLN A 364 5.39 5.92 -16.40
C GLN A 364 4.67 4.86 -17.23
N VAL A 365 3.39 4.66 -16.93
CA VAL A 365 2.49 3.75 -17.66
C VAL A 365 1.20 4.46 -18.05
N THR A 366 0.50 3.94 -19.06
CA THR A 366 -0.79 4.47 -19.48
C THR A 366 -1.94 3.79 -18.75
N GLU A 367 -3.11 4.44 -18.73
CA GLU A 367 -4.35 3.87 -18.17
C GLU A 367 -4.73 2.54 -18.83
N GLN A 368 -4.53 2.45 -20.16
CA GLN A 368 -4.73 1.21 -20.91
C GLN A 368 -3.84 0.09 -20.38
N MET A 369 -2.52 0.35 -20.23
CA MET A 369 -1.58 -0.64 -19.70
C MET A 369 -1.96 -1.11 -18.31
N ILE A 370 -2.43 -0.19 -17.45
CA ILE A 370 -2.87 -0.51 -16.09
C ILE A 370 -4.05 -1.46 -16.10
N MET A 371 -5.10 -1.13 -16.87
CA MET A 371 -6.32 -1.94 -16.95
C MET A 371 -6.07 -3.31 -17.55
N ASP A 372 -5.39 -3.38 -18.68
CA ASP A 372 -5.06 -4.66 -19.32
C ASP A 372 -4.24 -5.55 -18.39
N SER A 373 -3.27 -4.96 -17.66
CA SER A 373 -2.43 -5.69 -16.71
C SER A 373 -3.22 -6.18 -15.49
N MET A 374 -4.12 -5.36 -14.95
CA MET A 374 -4.99 -5.76 -13.84
C MET A 374 -5.90 -6.93 -14.24
N ILE A 375 -6.60 -6.82 -15.39
CA ILE A 375 -7.51 -7.85 -15.87
C ILE A 375 -6.74 -9.14 -16.15
N GLU A 376 -5.60 -9.04 -16.84
CA GLU A 376 -4.75 -10.20 -17.14
C GLU A 376 -4.27 -10.91 -15.87
N ALA A 377 -3.79 -10.17 -14.88
CA ALA A 377 -3.37 -10.74 -13.60
C ALA A 377 -4.53 -11.48 -12.89
N ASN A 378 -5.71 -10.86 -12.84
CA ASN A 378 -6.88 -11.43 -12.17
C ASN A 378 -7.44 -12.67 -12.90
N MET A 379 -7.41 -12.70 -14.23
CA MET A 379 -7.74 -13.88 -15.03
C MET A 379 -6.77 -15.04 -14.82
N ASN A 380 -5.58 -14.78 -14.26
CA ASN A 380 -4.57 -15.78 -13.93
C ASN A 380 -4.48 -16.08 -12.41
N GLY A 381 -5.55 -15.78 -11.66
CA GLY A 381 -5.69 -16.18 -10.25
C GLY A 381 -5.11 -15.20 -9.24
N HIS A 382 -4.76 -13.99 -9.65
CA HIS A 382 -4.38 -12.93 -8.72
C HIS A 382 -5.59 -12.06 -8.33
N ILE A 383 -5.40 -11.23 -7.30
CA ILE A 383 -6.46 -10.35 -6.76
C ILE A 383 -6.04 -8.88 -6.83
N ALA A 384 -5.30 -8.53 -7.88
CA ALA A 384 -4.70 -7.21 -8.04
C ALA A 384 -5.79 -6.13 -8.24
N CYS A 385 -5.68 -5.05 -7.45
CA CYS A 385 -6.40 -3.80 -7.72
C CYS A 385 -5.78 -3.07 -8.92
N THR A 386 -6.34 -1.91 -9.28
CA THR A 386 -5.77 -1.09 -10.37
C THR A 386 -4.32 -0.69 -10.10
N GLN A 387 -3.92 -0.40 -8.85
CA GLN A 387 -2.54 -0.11 -8.49
C GLN A 387 -1.63 -1.35 -8.57
N GLY A 388 -2.16 -2.56 -8.30
CA GLY A 388 -1.44 -3.81 -8.59
C GLY A 388 -1.25 -4.01 -10.09
N GLY A 389 -2.26 -3.65 -10.90
CA GLY A 389 -2.17 -3.57 -12.36
C GLY A 389 -1.14 -2.54 -12.82
N GLU A 390 -1.04 -1.40 -12.14
CA GLU A 390 -0.02 -0.37 -12.38
C GLU A 390 1.39 -0.93 -12.18
N CYS A 391 1.64 -1.71 -11.11
CA CYS A 391 2.92 -2.38 -10.90
C CYS A 391 3.23 -3.42 -11.98
N TYR A 392 2.26 -4.19 -12.42
CA TYR A 392 2.47 -5.18 -13.48
C TYR A 392 2.68 -4.50 -14.84
N ALA A 393 1.98 -3.42 -15.14
CA ALA A 393 2.27 -2.56 -16.30
C ALA A 393 3.68 -1.99 -16.24
N GLY A 394 4.13 -1.57 -15.06
CA GLY A 394 5.49 -1.11 -14.81
C GLY A 394 6.54 -2.18 -15.09
N LEU A 395 6.31 -3.43 -14.68
CA LEU A 395 7.20 -4.56 -14.98
C LEU A 395 7.32 -4.78 -16.49
N LYS A 396 6.19 -4.81 -17.21
CA LYS A 396 6.17 -4.93 -18.68
C LYS A 396 6.95 -3.77 -19.32
N ARG A 397 6.72 -2.55 -18.84
CA ARG A 397 7.42 -1.35 -19.32
C ARG A 397 8.92 -1.39 -19.04
N ALA A 398 9.34 -1.86 -17.87
CA ALA A 398 10.76 -2.05 -17.54
C ALA A 398 11.43 -3.06 -18.47
N LYS A 399 10.73 -4.16 -18.82
CA LYS A 399 11.22 -5.17 -19.78
C LYS A 399 11.36 -4.57 -21.18
N GLU A 400 10.34 -3.85 -21.67
CA GLU A 400 10.37 -3.16 -22.96
C GLU A 400 11.56 -2.18 -23.09
N LEU A 401 11.88 -1.47 -22.02
CA LEU A 401 12.97 -0.51 -21.95
C LEU A 401 14.35 -1.16 -21.71
N GLY A 402 14.41 -2.48 -21.54
CA GLY A 402 15.65 -3.20 -21.22
C GLY A 402 16.23 -2.86 -19.84
N LEU A 403 15.37 -2.42 -18.91
CA LEU A 403 15.76 -2.02 -17.56
C LEU A 403 15.79 -3.20 -16.58
N ILE A 404 15.24 -4.34 -16.95
CA ILE A 404 15.23 -5.55 -16.11
C ILE A 404 15.74 -6.73 -16.95
N ALA A 405 16.63 -7.52 -16.36
CA ALA A 405 17.20 -8.72 -16.99
C ALA A 405 16.29 -9.95 -16.79
N GLU A 406 16.44 -10.96 -17.65
CA GLU A 406 15.59 -12.17 -17.62
C GLU A 406 15.82 -13.06 -16.41
N ASP A 407 16.97 -12.96 -15.78
CA ASP A 407 17.36 -13.69 -14.57
C ASP A 407 16.99 -12.96 -13.27
N GLU A 408 16.50 -11.73 -13.36
CA GLU A 408 15.96 -11.01 -12.20
C GLU A 408 14.55 -11.50 -11.84
N PHE A 409 14.19 -11.40 -10.57
CA PHE A 409 12.86 -11.75 -10.06
C PHE A 409 12.15 -10.51 -9.54
N ALA A 410 10.94 -10.23 -10.04
CA ALA A 410 10.19 -9.06 -9.66
C ALA A 410 9.12 -9.36 -8.60
N ILE A 411 8.97 -8.45 -7.63
CA ILE A 411 7.91 -8.48 -6.61
C ILE A 411 7.05 -7.23 -6.81
N LEU A 412 5.78 -7.46 -7.09
CA LEU A 412 4.80 -6.42 -7.42
C LEU A 412 3.90 -6.14 -6.24
N ASP A 413 3.80 -4.89 -5.82
CA ASP A 413 2.93 -4.49 -4.72
C ASP A 413 1.46 -4.40 -5.17
N ALA A 414 0.65 -5.41 -4.83
CA ALA A 414 -0.80 -5.37 -4.95
C ALA A 414 -1.39 -4.70 -3.71
N THR A 415 -1.38 -3.38 -3.71
CA THR A 415 -1.64 -2.51 -2.55
C THR A 415 -3.02 -2.64 -1.94
N ALA A 416 -4.02 -3.11 -2.71
CA ALA A 416 -5.39 -3.33 -2.27
C ALA A 416 -6.03 -4.52 -2.97
N HIS A 417 -7.17 -4.98 -2.45
CA HIS A 417 -7.92 -6.08 -3.05
C HIS A 417 -8.72 -5.58 -4.27
N ALA A 418 -8.78 -6.40 -5.33
CA ALA A 418 -9.51 -6.11 -6.57
C ALA A 418 -10.97 -5.68 -6.33
N LEU A 419 -11.65 -6.27 -5.35
CA LEU A 419 -13.05 -5.96 -5.02
C LEU A 419 -13.30 -4.49 -4.63
N LYS A 420 -12.28 -3.78 -4.15
CA LYS A 420 -12.41 -2.34 -3.83
C LYS A 420 -12.51 -1.46 -5.07
N PHE A 421 -12.10 -1.99 -6.22
CA PHE A 421 -12.01 -1.28 -7.50
C PHE A 421 -12.84 -1.98 -8.59
N SER A 422 -13.82 -2.81 -8.22
CA SER A 422 -14.66 -3.58 -9.14
C SER A 422 -15.36 -2.72 -10.19
N GLY A 423 -15.69 -1.47 -9.88
CA GLY A 423 -16.31 -0.55 -10.84
C GLY A 423 -15.45 -0.30 -12.09
N PHE A 424 -14.13 -0.31 -12.00
CA PHE A 424 -13.26 -0.21 -13.18
C PHE A 424 -13.29 -1.49 -14.01
N GLN A 425 -13.34 -2.65 -13.38
CA GLN A 425 -13.53 -3.93 -14.08
C GLN A 425 -14.88 -3.97 -14.80
N ASP A 426 -15.94 -3.50 -14.15
CA ASP A 426 -17.28 -3.45 -14.76
C ASP A 426 -17.29 -2.52 -15.98
N MET A 427 -16.66 -1.34 -15.90
CA MET A 427 -16.50 -0.43 -17.03
C MET A 427 -15.68 -1.05 -18.17
N TYR A 428 -14.66 -1.84 -17.85
CA TYR A 428 -13.84 -2.53 -18.85
C TYR A 428 -14.65 -3.59 -19.58
N PHE A 429 -15.38 -4.44 -18.85
CA PHE A 429 -16.15 -5.53 -19.46
C PHE A 429 -17.39 -5.04 -20.23
N SER A 430 -17.99 -3.93 -19.79
CA SER A 430 -19.12 -3.30 -20.48
C SER A 430 -18.73 -2.29 -21.56
N ASN A 431 -17.43 -2.05 -21.76
CA ASN A 431 -16.91 -1.04 -22.70
C ASN A 431 -17.52 0.35 -22.46
N SER A 432 -17.58 0.77 -21.20
CA SER A 432 -18.26 2.00 -20.79
C SER A 432 -17.34 3.04 -20.12
N PHE A 433 -16.02 2.95 -20.36
CA PHE A 433 -15.09 3.96 -19.86
C PHE A 433 -15.39 5.35 -20.44
N PRO A 434 -15.47 6.39 -19.61
CA PRO A 434 -15.42 7.77 -20.07
C PRO A 434 -14.15 8.03 -20.89
N ALA A 435 -14.27 8.83 -21.96
CA ALA A 435 -13.17 9.09 -22.90
C ALA A 435 -11.92 9.68 -22.21
N GLU A 436 -12.10 10.40 -21.11
CA GLU A 436 -11.03 11.03 -20.33
C GLU A 436 -10.05 10.04 -19.70
N PHE A 437 -10.44 8.76 -19.51
CA PHE A 437 -9.53 7.72 -19.05
C PHE A 437 -8.60 7.20 -20.16
N GLY A 438 -8.97 7.38 -21.42
CA GLY A 438 -8.16 6.88 -22.55
C GLY A 438 -8.04 5.36 -22.59
N VAL A 439 -9.03 4.63 -22.04
CA VAL A 439 -9.09 3.16 -22.04
C VAL A 439 -10.06 2.67 -23.10
N THR A 440 -9.56 1.80 -23.96
CA THR A 440 -10.37 1.02 -24.92
C THR A 440 -10.23 -0.46 -24.56
N PRO A 441 -11.27 -1.10 -24.02
CA PRO A 441 -11.18 -2.49 -23.57
C PRO A 441 -10.78 -3.45 -24.68
N ASP A 442 -9.83 -4.33 -24.39
CA ASP A 442 -9.53 -5.48 -25.24
C ASP A 442 -10.67 -6.51 -25.11
N THR A 443 -11.42 -6.71 -26.18
CA THR A 443 -12.57 -7.62 -26.18
C THR A 443 -12.18 -9.08 -25.92
N SER A 444 -10.91 -9.46 -26.13
CA SER A 444 -10.41 -10.80 -25.80
C SER A 444 -10.27 -11.03 -24.30
N LEU A 445 -10.13 -9.96 -23.51
CA LEU A 445 -10.08 -9.98 -22.05
C LEU A 445 -11.45 -9.69 -21.39
N ALA A 446 -12.44 -9.25 -22.18
CA ALA A 446 -13.76 -8.97 -21.65
C ALA A 446 -14.50 -10.26 -21.27
N ASN A 447 -15.18 -10.23 -20.13
CA ASN A 447 -15.98 -11.34 -19.66
C ASN A 447 -17.33 -10.84 -19.11
N ALA A 448 -18.41 -11.56 -19.41
CA ALA A 448 -19.74 -11.23 -18.94
C ALA A 448 -20.58 -12.49 -18.70
N PRO A 449 -21.57 -12.43 -17.80
CA PRO A 449 -22.55 -13.50 -17.66
C PRO A 449 -23.26 -13.76 -18.99
N GLN A 450 -23.46 -15.02 -19.32
CA GLN A 450 -24.11 -15.42 -20.54
C GLN A 450 -25.40 -16.20 -20.22
N LEU A 451 -26.53 -15.68 -20.67
CA LEU A 451 -27.81 -16.38 -20.53
C LEU A 451 -27.80 -17.65 -21.42
N VAL A 452 -28.09 -18.80 -20.83
CA VAL A 452 -28.07 -20.11 -21.50
C VAL A 452 -29.42 -20.47 -22.09
N ILE A 453 -30.48 -20.14 -21.36
CA ILE A 453 -31.87 -20.34 -21.78
C ILE A 453 -32.65 -19.07 -21.50
N GLU A 454 -33.39 -18.59 -22.48
CA GLU A 454 -34.26 -17.43 -22.32
C GLU A 454 -35.36 -17.69 -21.28
N GLU A 455 -35.74 -16.64 -20.52
CA GLU A 455 -36.77 -16.79 -19.48
C GLU A 455 -38.11 -17.24 -20.05
N SER A 456 -38.48 -16.82 -21.27
CA SER A 456 -39.69 -17.26 -21.97
C SER A 456 -39.66 -18.76 -22.22
N ALA A 457 -38.53 -19.30 -22.68
CA ALA A 457 -38.39 -20.74 -22.93
C ALA A 457 -38.45 -21.56 -21.63
N LYS A 458 -37.93 -21.01 -20.51
CA LYS A 458 -38.06 -21.65 -19.18
C LYS A 458 -39.52 -21.79 -18.77
N ALA A 459 -40.35 -20.79 -19.01
CA ALA A 459 -41.77 -20.81 -18.64
C ALA A 459 -42.57 -21.87 -19.36
N GLU A 460 -42.13 -22.30 -20.54
CA GLU A 460 -42.80 -23.31 -21.38
C GLU A 460 -42.31 -24.74 -21.12
N LEU A 461 -41.20 -24.93 -20.41
CA LEU A 461 -40.58 -26.23 -20.17
C LEU A 461 -41.03 -26.83 -18.81
N ALA A 462 -41.35 -28.14 -18.82
CA ALA A 462 -41.45 -28.87 -17.56
C ALA A 462 -40.10 -28.91 -16.85
N PRO A 463 -40.03 -28.98 -15.49
CA PRO A 463 -38.81 -28.88 -14.72
C PRO A 463 -37.70 -29.84 -15.19
N GLU A 464 -38.03 -31.07 -15.50
CA GLU A 464 -37.08 -32.09 -15.98
C GLU A 464 -36.54 -31.74 -17.38
N ALA A 465 -37.41 -31.34 -18.28
CA ALA A 465 -37.06 -30.92 -19.64
C ALA A 465 -36.20 -29.65 -19.63
N PHE A 466 -36.45 -28.70 -18.69
CA PHE A 466 -35.62 -27.52 -18.50
C PHE A 466 -34.19 -27.93 -18.10
N THR A 467 -34.05 -28.81 -17.10
CA THR A 467 -32.73 -29.26 -16.62
C THR A 467 -31.93 -29.94 -17.73
N GLU A 468 -32.57 -30.82 -18.50
CA GLU A 468 -31.91 -31.52 -19.63
C GLU A 468 -31.49 -30.56 -20.74
N THR A 469 -32.37 -29.64 -21.12
CA THR A 469 -32.11 -28.64 -22.17
C THR A 469 -30.96 -27.70 -21.74
N ALA A 470 -30.98 -27.22 -20.48
CA ALA A 470 -29.90 -26.37 -19.94
C ALA A 470 -28.57 -27.12 -19.97
N ALA A 471 -28.55 -28.36 -19.49
CA ALA A 471 -27.32 -29.17 -19.44
C ALA A 471 -26.77 -29.43 -20.86
N LYS A 472 -27.60 -29.77 -21.84
CA LYS A 472 -27.19 -29.96 -23.23
C LYS A 472 -26.64 -28.67 -23.84
N THR A 473 -27.32 -27.54 -23.62
CA THR A 473 -26.87 -26.24 -24.13
C THR A 473 -25.52 -25.85 -23.55
N ILE A 474 -25.33 -26.03 -22.22
CA ILE A 474 -24.05 -25.77 -21.56
C ILE A 474 -22.96 -26.70 -22.09
N ALA A 475 -23.25 -28.00 -22.19
CA ALA A 475 -22.30 -28.98 -22.72
C ALA A 475 -21.82 -28.64 -24.12
N GLY A 476 -22.79 -28.33 -25.00
CA GLY A 476 -22.49 -27.92 -26.40
C GLY A 476 -21.65 -26.63 -26.46
N LYS A 477 -21.99 -25.63 -25.62
CA LYS A 477 -21.28 -24.36 -25.57
C LYS A 477 -19.84 -24.51 -25.06
N LEU A 478 -19.62 -25.44 -24.12
CA LEU A 478 -18.31 -25.68 -23.50
C LEU A 478 -17.52 -26.81 -24.19
N GLY A 479 -18.09 -27.43 -25.27
CA GLY A 479 -17.44 -28.54 -25.97
C GLY A 479 -17.24 -29.79 -25.09
N LEU A 480 -18.14 -30.02 -24.11
CA LEU A 480 -18.03 -31.18 -23.21
C LEU A 480 -18.39 -32.45 -23.99
N GLN A 481 -17.61 -33.52 -23.78
CA GLN A 481 -17.91 -34.86 -24.29
C GLN A 481 -18.84 -35.61 -23.33
N SER A 482 -19.80 -36.31 -23.84
CA SER A 482 -20.63 -37.24 -23.02
C SER A 482 -19.76 -38.35 -22.45
N LYS A 483 -20.05 -38.73 -21.21
CA LYS A 483 -19.42 -39.88 -20.55
C LYS A 483 -19.81 -41.20 -21.17
#